data_74229971296238ac1d56e61c6d24c260
#
_entry.id   74229971296238ac1d56e61c6d24c260
#
_cell.length_a   1.000
_cell.length_b   1.000
_cell.length_c   1.000
_cell.angle_alpha   90.00
_cell.angle_beta   90.00
_cell.angle_gamma   90.00
#
_symmetry.space_group_name_H-M   'P 1'
#
loop_
_entity.id
_entity.type
_entity.pdbx_description
1 polymer ?
#
loop_
_entity_poly.entity_id
_entity_poly.type
_entity_poly.pdbx_seq_one_letter_code
_entity_poly.pdbx_strand_id
1 'polypeptide(L)'
;MIEVRKFSLERMIEMTQPIFLKPVLQDKIWGGRKLELEFGLKGPSDTVGEAWCISAHPNGVSIVTSPAEYAGLGLDQLYQEHPELFGNPSQIVFPLLIKILDAAAELSVQVHPDDAYGLEHEGELGKTECWYVISAEPGAKIVYGHKAQSRQEFEDLVASGRWSDLLVEVPVKAGDFFDVPAGTIHAIGAGVVILETQQSSDTTYRVYDYDRRDTQGNPRDLHLKQAADVTFYPDPERHLQVKTQQVGDSQVIQYLENEFFTVTKWEVVDSLTLSLDNAYTLATVIAGQGRLWLDGVAYDLNLASSFILPNGVSEIRLEGTLTLISSHPA
;
A
#
# COMPACT_ATOMS: atom_id res chain seq x y z
N MET A 1 -36.16 -35.70 41.21
CA MET A 1 -34.92 -35.95 40.43
C MET A 1 -34.83 -34.87 39.38
N ILE A 2 -34.03 -33.84 39.64
CA ILE A 2 -33.83 -32.73 38.69
C ILE A 2 -32.48 -33.01 38.05
N GLU A 3 -32.54 -33.37 36.78
CA GLU A 3 -31.35 -33.60 35.97
C GLU A 3 -30.71 -32.23 35.61
N VAL A 4 -29.64 -31.91 36.32
CA VAL A 4 -28.83 -30.75 36.00
C VAL A 4 -28.00 -31.11 34.74
N ARG A 5 -28.47 -30.64 33.59
CA ARG A 5 -27.63 -30.66 32.37
C ARG A 5 -26.37 -29.87 32.64
N LYS A 6 -25.23 -30.57 32.75
CA LYS A 6 -23.92 -29.98 32.63
C LYS A 6 -23.79 -29.39 31.22
N PHE A 7 -23.98 -28.09 31.08
CA PHE A 7 -23.47 -27.36 29.95
C PHE A 7 -21.93 -27.42 30.08
N SER A 8 -21.35 -28.29 29.27
CA SER A 8 -19.91 -28.31 29.05
C SER A 8 -19.48 -26.92 28.55
N LEU A 9 -18.70 -26.24 29.38
CA LEU A 9 -18.02 -25.01 29.04
C LEU A 9 -16.74 -25.37 28.26
N GLU A 10 -16.91 -26.01 27.13
CA GLU A 10 -15.93 -26.00 26.06
C GLU A 10 -16.30 -24.82 25.13
N ARG A 11 -16.06 -23.57 25.55
CA ARG A 11 -15.68 -22.54 24.62
C ARG A 11 -14.39 -23.06 24.00
N MET A 12 -14.48 -23.64 22.82
CA MET A 12 -13.36 -23.67 21.89
C MET A 12 -12.85 -22.24 21.88
N ILE A 13 -11.65 -22.01 22.37
CA ILE A 13 -10.91 -20.79 22.10
C ILE A 13 -10.76 -20.85 20.57
N GLU A 14 -11.60 -20.10 19.86
CA GLU A 14 -11.41 -19.92 18.43
C GLU A 14 -10.01 -19.34 18.27
N MET A 15 -9.09 -20.18 17.79
CA MET A 15 -7.70 -19.77 17.57
C MET A 15 -7.74 -18.68 16.50
N THR A 16 -7.26 -17.50 16.87
CA THR A 16 -7.13 -16.40 15.93
C THR A 16 -6.19 -16.82 14.80
N GLN A 17 -6.61 -16.68 13.57
CA GLN A 17 -5.84 -17.09 12.38
C GLN A 17 -5.51 -15.87 11.51
N PRO A 18 -4.36 -15.86 10.84
CA PRO A 18 -4.08 -14.83 9.85
C PRO A 18 -5.01 -14.98 8.64
N ILE A 19 -5.46 -13.85 8.12
CA ILE A 19 -6.37 -13.78 6.96
C ILE A 19 -5.52 -13.54 5.71
N PHE A 20 -5.31 -14.57 4.90
CA PHE A 20 -4.55 -14.47 3.66
C PHE A 20 -5.44 -13.99 2.52
N LEU A 21 -4.86 -13.14 1.67
CA LEU A 21 -5.55 -12.48 0.58
C LEU A 21 -4.93 -12.83 -0.78
N LYS A 22 -5.78 -12.97 -1.79
CA LYS A 22 -5.36 -13.03 -3.19
C LYS A 22 -5.44 -11.63 -3.77
N PRO A 23 -4.34 -11.11 -4.36
CA PRO A 23 -4.32 -9.78 -4.96
C PRO A 23 -5.19 -9.69 -6.20
N VAL A 24 -5.64 -8.46 -6.51
CA VAL A 24 -6.23 -8.10 -7.80
C VAL A 24 -5.15 -7.48 -8.66
N LEU A 25 -5.02 -7.96 -9.90
CA LEU A 25 -4.01 -7.49 -10.85
C LEU A 25 -4.66 -6.51 -11.84
N GLN A 26 -4.02 -5.36 -12.03
CA GLN A 26 -4.50 -4.26 -12.85
C GLN A 26 -3.54 -4.01 -14.02
N ASP A 27 -4.06 -4.07 -15.23
CA ASP A 27 -3.33 -3.66 -16.42
C ASP A 27 -3.19 -2.14 -16.46
N LYS A 28 -1.99 -1.67 -16.75
CA LYS A 28 -1.69 -0.24 -16.86
C LYS A 28 -0.85 0.03 -18.09
N ILE A 29 -1.08 1.17 -18.75
CA ILE A 29 -0.33 1.58 -19.94
C ILE A 29 1.19 1.66 -19.73
N TRP A 30 1.62 1.80 -18.47
CA TRP A 30 3.02 1.85 -18.05
C TRP A 30 3.51 0.57 -17.38
N GLY A 31 2.62 -0.43 -17.23
CA GLY A 31 2.91 -1.69 -16.56
C GLY A 31 3.91 -2.57 -17.30
N GLY A 32 4.47 -3.52 -16.57
CA GLY A 32 5.49 -4.44 -17.05
C GLY A 32 5.21 -5.89 -16.67
N ARG A 33 6.28 -6.68 -16.62
CA ARG A 33 6.22 -8.11 -16.32
C ARG A 33 6.92 -8.51 -15.03
N LYS A 34 7.47 -7.56 -14.25
CA LYS A 34 8.21 -7.92 -13.03
C LYS A 34 7.27 -8.53 -11.98
N LEU A 35 5.99 -8.13 -11.93
CA LEU A 35 5.00 -8.77 -11.06
C LEU A 35 4.84 -10.27 -11.36
N GLU A 36 4.85 -10.68 -12.63
CA GLU A 36 4.86 -12.11 -13.01
C GLU A 36 6.22 -12.76 -12.76
N LEU A 37 7.30 -12.15 -13.26
CA LEU A 37 8.62 -12.79 -13.33
C LEU A 37 9.33 -12.86 -11.98
N GLU A 38 9.17 -11.82 -11.16
CA GLU A 38 9.86 -11.70 -9.88
C GLU A 38 8.96 -12.11 -8.70
N PHE A 39 7.64 -11.81 -8.76
CA PHE A 39 6.69 -12.07 -7.67
C PHE A 39 5.76 -13.26 -7.91
N GLY A 40 5.80 -13.89 -9.10
CA GLY A 40 4.91 -15.00 -9.43
C GLY A 40 3.44 -14.60 -9.61
N LEU A 41 3.14 -13.32 -9.69
CA LEU A 41 1.79 -12.77 -9.83
C LEU A 41 1.40 -12.66 -11.31
N LYS A 42 0.91 -13.77 -11.85
CA LYS A 42 0.54 -13.86 -13.27
C LYS A 42 -0.82 -13.24 -13.54
N GLY A 43 -0.83 -12.16 -14.31
CA GLY A 43 -2.02 -11.47 -14.78
C GLY A 43 -2.50 -11.90 -16.17
N PRO A 44 -3.53 -11.22 -16.68
CA PRO A 44 -4.12 -11.52 -17.99
C PRO A 44 -3.28 -11.04 -19.16
N SER A 45 -2.34 -10.11 -18.96
CA SER A 45 -1.54 -9.46 -20.00
C SER A 45 -0.07 -9.30 -19.61
N ASP A 46 0.74 -8.80 -20.54
CA ASP A 46 2.16 -8.47 -20.33
C ASP A 46 2.37 -7.03 -19.79
N THR A 47 1.29 -6.32 -19.44
CA THR A 47 1.30 -4.92 -18.98
C THR A 47 0.64 -4.77 -17.60
N VAL A 48 0.80 -5.76 -16.73
CA VAL A 48 0.31 -5.68 -15.36
C VAL A 48 1.15 -4.68 -14.59
N GLY A 49 0.60 -3.51 -14.32
CA GLY A 49 1.31 -2.44 -13.62
C GLY A 49 1.12 -2.49 -12.11
N GLU A 50 -0.02 -2.99 -11.62
CA GLU A 50 -0.34 -2.99 -10.20
C GLU A 50 -0.88 -4.34 -9.73
N ALA A 51 -0.41 -4.79 -8.56
CA ALA A 51 -1.03 -5.84 -7.76
C ALA A 51 -1.61 -5.20 -6.50
N TRP A 52 -2.94 -5.13 -6.41
CA TRP A 52 -3.64 -4.65 -5.22
C TRP A 52 -3.68 -5.79 -4.20
N CYS A 53 -2.67 -5.81 -3.35
CA CYS A 53 -2.39 -6.91 -2.44
C CYS A 53 -3.43 -7.02 -1.31
N ILE A 54 -3.76 -5.88 -0.70
CA ILE A 54 -4.78 -5.77 0.36
C ILE A 54 -5.67 -4.58 -0.02
N SER A 55 -6.87 -4.87 -0.49
CA SER A 55 -7.80 -3.87 -1.01
C SER A 55 -9.25 -4.27 -0.76
N ALA A 56 -10.01 -3.33 -0.21
CA ALA A 56 -11.47 -3.37 -0.16
C ALA A 56 -12.11 -2.32 -1.09
N HIS A 57 -11.31 -1.70 -1.95
CA HIS A 57 -11.77 -0.66 -2.87
C HIS A 57 -12.63 -1.27 -4.01
N PRO A 58 -13.76 -0.65 -4.41
CA PRO A 58 -14.69 -1.22 -5.40
C PRO A 58 -14.05 -1.44 -6.78
N ASN A 59 -12.99 -0.69 -7.14
CA ASN A 59 -12.26 -0.89 -8.39
C ASN A 59 -11.36 -2.15 -8.39
N GLY A 60 -11.20 -2.82 -7.23
CA GLY A 60 -10.39 -4.03 -7.14
C GLY A 60 -10.36 -4.59 -5.72
N VAL A 61 -11.28 -5.50 -5.39
CA VAL A 61 -11.39 -6.10 -4.07
C VAL A 61 -10.54 -7.36 -3.97
N SER A 62 -9.62 -7.42 -3.01
CA SER A 62 -8.83 -8.62 -2.72
C SER A 62 -9.71 -9.71 -2.09
N ILE A 63 -9.48 -10.97 -2.48
CA ILE A 63 -10.31 -12.10 -2.06
C ILE A 63 -9.59 -12.89 -0.96
N VAL A 64 -10.31 -13.18 0.12
CA VAL A 64 -9.82 -14.04 1.21
C VAL A 64 -9.60 -15.45 0.69
N THR A 65 -8.42 -16.01 0.98
CA THR A 65 -8.07 -17.40 0.63
C THR A 65 -7.98 -18.31 1.85
N SER A 66 -7.74 -17.76 3.02
CA SER A 66 -7.66 -18.44 4.30
C SER A 66 -7.98 -17.44 5.42
N PRO A 67 -8.59 -17.84 6.56
CA PRO A 67 -9.04 -19.20 6.88
C PRO A 67 -10.27 -19.65 6.07
N ALA A 68 -10.55 -20.96 6.10
CA ALA A 68 -11.59 -21.58 5.28
C ALA A 68 -13.00 -21.01 5.51
N GLU A 69 -13.28 -20.53 6.72
CA GLU A 69 -14.59 -19.94 7.09
C GLU A 69 -14.89 -18.64 6.33
N TYR A 70 -13.86 -17.87 5.94
CA TYR A 70 -13.98 -16.61 5.20
C TYR A 70 -13.54 -16.74 3.75
N ALA A 71 -13.03 -17.91 3.34
CA ALA A 71 -12.48 -18.09 2.00
C ALA A 71 -13.52 -17.82 0.91
N GLY A 72 -13.16 -16.95 -0.05
CA GLY A 72 -14.03 -16.52 -1.14
C GLY A 72 -14.75 -15.18 -0.88
N LEU A 73 -14.76 -14.67 0.35
CA LEU A 73 -15.27 -13.32 0.62
C LEU A 73 -14.33 -12.25 0.04
N GLY A 74 -14.90 -11.16 -0.43
CA GLY A 74 -14.16 -9.94 -0.66
C GLY A 74 -13.74 -9.28 0.67
N LEU A 75 -12.62 -8.59 0.69
CA LEU A 75 -12.19 -7.88 1.91
C LEU A 75 -13.19 -6.81 2.34
N ASP A 76 -13.87 -6.16 1.40
CA ASP A 76 -14.96 -5.22 1.66
C ASP A 76 -16.12 -5.87 2.42
N GLN A 77 -16.55 -7.04 1.97
CA GLN A 77 -17.58 -7.82 2.61
C GLN A 77 -17.12 -8.32 4.00
N LEU A 78 -15.91 -8.87 4.11
CA LEU A 78 -15.36 -9.32 5.39
C LEU A 78 -15.29 -8.18 6.42
N TYR A 79 -14.88 -6.98 6.00
CA TYR A 79 -14.78 -5.82 6.89
C TYR A 79 -16.15 -5.36 7.42
N GLN A 80 -17.19 -5.46 6.60
CA GLN A 80 -18.55 -5.08 6.97
C GLN A 80 -19.26 -6.13 7.81
N GLU A 81 -19.09 -7.43 7.48
CA GLU A 81 -19.80 -8.52 8.14
C GLU A 81 -19.13 -9.02 9.41
N HIS A 82 -17.78 -8.81 9.54
CA HIS A 82 -16.94 -9.27 10.64
C HIS A 82 -16.11 -8.14 11.25
N PRO A 83 -16.73 -7.03 11.72
CA PRO A 83 -15.99 -5.89 12.25
C PRO A 83 -15.14 -6.23 13.50
N GLU A 84 -15.47 -7.29 14.23
CA GLU A 84 -14.70 -7.80 15.37
C GLU A 84 -13.26 -8.19 14.98
N LEU A 85 -13.04 -8.65 13.76
CA LEU A 85 -11.70 -8.97 13.25
C LEU A 85 -10.81 -7.74 13.09
N PHE A 86 -11.41 -6.56 13.04
CA PHE A 86 -10.77 -5.26 12.83
C PHE A 86 -10.87 -4.34 14.05
N GLY A 87 -11.24 -4.89 15.24
CA GLY A 87 -11.38 -4.12 16.47
C GLY A 87 -12.67 -3.27 16.54
N ASN A 88 -13.70 -3.61 15.78
CA ASN A 88 -14.97 -2.90 15.68
C ASN A 88 -14.79 -1.40 15.32
N PRO A 89 -14.18 -1.10 14.18
CA PRO A 89 -13.92 0.27 13.76
C PRO A 89 -15.22 1.04 13.54
N SER A 90 -15.18 2.35 13.78
CA SER A 90 -16.31 3.24 13.47
C SER A 90 -16.38 3.61 11.97
N GLN A 91 -15.32 3.40 11.23
CA GLN A 91 -15.25 3.67 9.80
C GLN A 91 -15.96 2.56 9.03
N ILE A 92 -16.84 2.95 8.08
CA ILE A 92 -17.60 2.02 7.25
C ILE A 92 -16.74 1.43 6.12
N VAL A 93 -15.77 2.21 5.64
CA VAL A 93 -14.86 1.83 4.56
C VAL A 93 -13.56 1.34 5.14
N PHE A 94 -13.04 0.21 4.63
CA PHE A 94 -11.70 -0.27 4.97
C PHE A 94 -10.67 0.81 4.59
N PRO A 95 -9.84 1.26 5.54
CA PRO A 95 -9.17 2.56 5.39
C PRO A 95 -7.94 2.57 4.49
N LEU A 96 -7.33 1.42 4.22
CA LEU A 96 -6.05 1.34 3.53
C LEU A 96 -6.12 0.52 2.24
N LEU A 97 -5.18 0.78 1.35
CA LEU A 97 -4.95 0.03 0.12
C LEU A 97 -3.44 -0.20 -0.03
N ILE A 98 -3.04 -1.48 -0.13
CA ILE A 98 -1.65 -1.89 -0.27
C ILE A 98 -1.44 -2.45 -1.66
N LYS A 99 -0.45 -1.93 -2.37
CA LYS A 99 -0.14 -2.33 -3.74
C LYS A 99 1.34 -2.64 -3.92
N ILE A 100 1.64 -3.53 -4.86
CA ILE A 100 2.97 -3.60 -5.49
C ILE A 100 2.82 -3.06 -6.91
N LEU A 101 3.66 -2.09 -7.28
CA LEU A 101 3.65 -1.45 -8.60
C LEU A 101 4.92 -1.83 -9.36
N ASP A 102 4.78 -2.19 -10.64
CA ASP A 102 5.87 -2.40 -11.60
C ASP A 102 5.80 -1.31 -12.67
N ALA A 103 6.62 -0.29 -12.53
CA ALA A 103 6.73 0.81 -13.46
C ALA A 103 7.73 0.47 -14.59
N ALA A 104 7.29 -0.24 -15.62
CA ALA A 104 8.11 -0.48 -16.82
C ALA A 104 8.33 0.79 -17.67
N ALA A 105 7.38 1.74 -17.59
CA ALA A 105 7.52 3.10 -18.10
C ALA A 105 7.12 4.10 -17.00
N GLU A 106 7.39 5.37 -17.19
CA GLU A 106 7.04 6.41 -16.22
C GLU A 106 5.52 6.46 -15.97
N LEU A 107 5.11 6.58 -14.72
CA LEU A 107 3.73 6.97 -14.38
C LEU A 107 3.49 8.44 -14.73
N SER A 108 2.24 8.84 -14.89
CA SER A 108 1.92 10.27 -15.06
C SER A 108 2.41 11.08 -13.86
N VAL A 109 2.82 12.32 -14.10
CA VAL A 109 2.99 13.30 -13.03
C VAL A 109 1.59 13.64 -12.51
N GLN A 110 1.39 13.49 -11.21
CA GLN A 110 0.07 13.53 -10.57
C GLN A 110 0.14 14.08 -9.16
N VAL A 111 -1.03 14.36 -8.62
CA VAL A 111 -1.24 14.76 -7.23
C VAL A 111 -2.57 14.19 -6.75
N HIS A 112 -2.69 13.97 -5.45
CA HIS A 112 -3.91 13.45 -4.82
C HIS A 112 -4.52 14.48 -3.87
N PRO A 113 -5.87 14.49 -3.72
CA PRO A 113 -6.55 15.34 -2.76
C PRO A 113 -6.38 14.84 -1.32
N ASP A 114 -6.62 15.71 -0.35
CA ASP A 114 -6.93 15.35 1.03
C ASP A 114 -8.38 14.85 1.17
N ASP A 115 -8.75 14.39 2.40
CA ASP A 115 -10.09 13.89 2.68
C ASP A 115 -11.19 14.93 2.43
N ALA A 116 -10.93 16.19 2.75
CA ALA A 116 -11.94 17.24 2.60
C ALA A 116 -12.29 17.47 1.13
N TYR A 117 -11.26 17.60 0.29
CA TYR A 117 -11.46 17.80 -1.14
C TYR A 117 -11.95 16.50 -1.84
N GLY A 118 -11.41 15.34 -1.48
CA GLY A 118 -11.82 14.06 -2.06
C GLY A 118 -13.29 13.74 -1.79
N LEU A 119 -13.75 13.90 -0.55
CA LEU A 119 -15.15 13.65 -0.18
C LEU A 119 -16.10 14.65 -0.83
N GLU A 120 -15.73 15.94 -0.96
CA GLU A 120 -16.57 16.95 -1.57
C GLU A 120 -16.72 16.78 -3.10
N HIS A 121 -15.63 16.41 -3.79
CA HIS A 121 -15.59 16.47 -5.26
C HIS A 121 -15.69 15.10 -5.93
N GLU A 122 -15.21 14.04 -5.28
CA GLU A 122 -15.13 12.69 -5.84
C GLU A 122 -15.99 11.68 -5.06
N GLY A 123 -16.38 12.01 -3.82
CA GLY A 123 -17.10 11.07 -2.94
C GLY A 123 -16.21 9.94 -2.39
N GLU A 124 -14.90 10.12 -2.45
CA GLU A 124 -13.87 9.21 -1.92
C GLU A 124 -13.03 9.89 -0.84
N LEU A 125 -12.32 9.10 -0.04
CA LEU A 125 -11.29 9.59 0.86
C LEU A 125 -10.18 10.31 0.07
N GLY A 126 -9.40 11.12 0.75
CA GLY A 126 -8.13 11.61 0.26
C GLY A 126 -7.15 10.45 0.00
N LYS A 127 -6.00 10.78 -0.58
CA LYS A 127 -5.01 9.77 -0.90
C LYS A 127 -3.61 10.20 -0.47
N THR A 128 -3.39 10.18 0.85
CA THR A 128 -2.04 10.18 1.41
C THR A 128 -1.45 8.79 1.25
N GLU A 129 -0.21 8.72 0.78
CA GLU A 129 0.49 7.47 0.48
C GLU A 129 1.94 7.51 0.91
N CYS A 130 2.60 6.37 0.88
CA CYS A 130 4.05 6.25 1.00
C CYS A 130 4.55 5.09 0.16
N TRP A 131 5.83 5.14 -0.19
CA TRP A 131 6.48 4.16 -1.05
C TRP A 131 7.71 3.55 -0.39
N TYR A 132 7.79 2.23 -0.39
CA TYR A 132 9.03 1.50 -0.18
C TYR A 132 9.55 0.99 -1.51
N VAL A 133 10.74 1.39 -1.91
CA VAL A 133 11.37 0.95 -3.17
C VAL A 133 11.88 -0.48 -3.00
N ILE A 134 11.23 -1.44 -3.64
CA ILE A 134 11.63 -2.86 -3.61
C ILE A 134 12.85 -3.06 -4.52
N SER A 135 12.77 -2.52 -5.75
CA SER A 135 13.88 -2.55 -6.70
C SER A 135 13.86 -1.33 -7.60
N ALA A 136 15.03 -0.96 -8.11
CA ALA A 136 15.19 0.13 -9.07
C ALA A 136 16.31 -0.21 -10.04
N GLU A 137 16.09 0.05 -11.33
CA GLU A 137 17.12 -0.09 -12.36
C GLU A 137 18.21 1.01 -12.21
N PRO A 138 19.43 0.77 -12.67
CA PRO A 138 20.49 1.79 -12.62
C PRO A 138 20.05 3.10 -13.31
N GLY A 139 20.11 4.21 -12.57
CA GLY A 139 19.71 5.53 -13.07
C GLY A 139 18.21 5.83 -12.96
N ALA A 140 17.42 4.93 -12.40
CA ALA A 140 16.00 5.17 -12.14
C ALA A 140 15.81 6.34 -11.18
N LYS A 141 14.72 7.08 -11.37
CA LYS A 141 14.37 8.27 -10.60
C LYS A 141 12.85 8.38 -10.47
N ILE A 142 12.43 9.16 -9.51
CA ILE A 142 11.03 9.55 -9.31
C ILE A 142 10.91 11.07 -9.45
N VAL A 143 9.71 11.56 -9.72
CA VAL A 143 9.35 12.94 -9.46
C VAL A 143 8.84 13.02 -8.02
N TYR A 144 9.40 13.92 -7.21
CA TYR A 144 9.01 14.07 -5.82
C TYR A 144 9.06 15.55 -5.40
N GLY A 145 7.91 16.22 -5.58
CA GLY A 145 7.75 17.63 -5.35
C GLY A 145 7.94 18.51 -6.58
N HIS A 146 7.82 19.83 -6.37
CA HIS A 146 7.95 20.85 -7.39
C HIS A 146 8.66 22.12 -6.88
N LYS A 147 9.09 22.99 -7.81
CA LYS A 147 9.87 24.20 -7.50
C LYS A 147 9.05 25.49 -7.45
N ALA A 148 7.79 25.46 -7.90
CA ALA A 148 6.93 26.63 -7.94
C ALA A 148 6.64 27.18 -6.53
N GLN A 149 6.76 28.48 -6.35
CA GLN A 149 6.54 29.18 -5.07
C GLN A 149 5.09 29.65 -4.88
N SER A 150 4.29 29.59 -5.95
CA SER A 150 2.89 29.97 -5.93
C SER A 150 2.09 29.17 -6.94
N ARG A 151 0.77 29.15 -6.76
CA ARG A 151 -0.16 28.57 -7.71
C ARG A 151 0.00 29.15 -9.12
N GLN A 152 0.12 30.47 -9.24
CA GLN A 152 0.26 31.13 -10.54
C GLN A 152 1.54 30.67 -11.27
N GLU A 153 2.66 30.57 -10.55
CA GLU A 153 3.92 30.09 -11.13
C GLU A 153 3.80 28.62 -11.58
N PHE A 154 3.13 27.78 -10.79
CA PHE A 154 2.84 26.39 -11.16
C PHE A 154 2.03 26.33 -12.46
N GLU A 155 0.92 27.04 -12.52
CA GLU A 155 0.03 27.08 -13.69
C GLU A 155 0.77 27.61 -14.93
N ASP A 156 1.61 28.65 -14.81
CA ASP A 156 2.40 29.22 -15.92
C ASP A 156 3.46 28.23 -16.43
N LEU A 157 4.14 27.51 -15.54
CA LEU A 157 5.14 26.50 -15.90
C LEU A 157 4.48 25.28 -16.60
N VAL A 158 3.33 24.83 -16.08
CA VAL A 158 2.53 23.76 -16.71
C VAL A 158 2.05 24.18 -18.09
N ALA A 159 1.45 25.37 -18.22
CA ALA A 159 0.92 25.87 -19.50
C ALA A 159 2.01 26.06 -20.56
N SER A 160 3.23 26.37 -20.15
CA SER A 160 4.39 26.52 -21.05
C SER A 160 5.16 25.23 -21.31
N GLY A 161 4.78 24.10 -20.67
CA GLY A 161 5.46 22.80 -20.80
C GLY A 161 6.89 22.80 -20.23
N ARG A 162 7.19 23.69 -19.26
CA ARG A 162 8.52 23.84 -18.67
C ARG A 162 8.72 22.86 -17.53
N TRP A 163 8.61 21.56 -17.83
CA TRP A 163 8.63 20.47 -16.83
C TRP A 163 9.95 20.41 -16.05
N SER A 164 11.10 20.60 -16.69
CA SER A 164 12.41 20.59 -16.04
C SER A 164 12.60 21.75 -15.04
N ASP A 165 11.88 22.85 -15.26
CA ASP A 165 11.92 24.00 -14.35
C ASP A 165 10.91 23.82 -13.19
N LEU A 166 9.88 23.03 -13.41
CA LEU A 166 8.82 22.76 -12.44
C LEU A 166 9.16 21.58 -11.52
N LEU A 167 9.52 20.43 -12.08
CA LEU A 167 9.55 19.16 -11.34
C LEU A 167 10.88 18.96 -10.60
N VAL A 168 10.81 18.29 -9.45
CA VAL A 168 11.95 17.83 -8.68
C VAL A 168 12.15 16.35 -8.96
N GLU A 169 13.24 15.98 -9.64
CA GLU A 169 13.60 14.59 -9.89
C GLU A 169 14.58 14.10 -8.83
N VAL A 170 14.31 12.93 -8.25
CA VAL A 170 15.13 12.31 -7.21
C VAL A 170 15.57 10.93 -7.67
N PRO A 171 16.90 10.64 -7.73
CA PRO A 171 17.38 9.29 -8.02
C PRO A 171 16.97 8.34 -6.88
N VAL A 172 16.64 7.10 -7.24
CA VAL A 172 16.16 6.09 -6.28
C VAL A 172 16.92 4.78 -6.41
N LYS A 173 16.94 4.03 -5.29
CA LYS A 173 17.50 2.68 -5.20
C LYS A 173 16.64 1.81 -4.28
N ALA A 174 16.82 0.50 -4.36
CA ALA A 174 16.20 -0.44 -3.43
C ALA A 174 16.46 -0.05 -1.97
N GLY A 175 15.43 -0.10 -1.14
CA GLY A 175 15.45 0.25 0.27
C GLY A 175 15.12 1.70 0.59
N ASP A 176 15.02 2.58 -0.40
CA ASP A 176 14.58 3.96 -0.18
C ASP A 176 13.09 3.99 0.23
N PHE A 177 12.72 4.97 1.04
CA PHE A 177 11.35 5.20 1.49
C PHE A 177 10.95 6.66 1.29
N PHE A 178 9.72 6.89 0.83
CA PHE A 178 9.17 8.21 0.55
C PHE A 178 7.79 8.36 1.20
N ASP A 179 7.60 9.43 1.96
CA ASP A 179 6.29 9.88 2.46
C ASP A 179 5.69 10.83 1.42
N VAL A 180 4.53 10.50 0.89
CA VAL A 180 3.84 11.22 -0.19
C VAL A 180 2.47 11.69 0.31
N PRO A 181 2.41 12.72 1.18
CA PRO A 181 1.13 13.27 1.63
C PRO A 181 0.29 13.79 0.46
N ALA A 182 -1.03 13.77 0.63
CA ALA A 182 -1.96 14.48 -0.26
C ALA A 182 -1.43 15.91 -0.53
N GLY A 183 -1.60 16.40 -1.77
CA GLY A 183 -1.06 17.71 -2.20
C GLY A 183 0.37 17.69 -2.73
N THR A 184 1.06 16.55 -2.67
CA THR A 184 2.42 16.38 -3.21
C THR A 184 2.38 16.06 -4.70
N ILE A 185 3.07 16.82 -5.54
CA ILE A 185 3.32 16.48 -6.95
C ILE A 185 4.33 15.32 -7.00
N HIS A 186 3.98 14.23 -7.67
CA HIS A 186 4.84 13.05 -7.74
C HIS A 186 4.65 12.22 -9.01
N ALA A 187 5.62 11.38 -9.32
CA ALA A 187 5.52 10.31 -10.31
C ALA A 187 6.57 9.23 -10.05
N ILE A 188 6.24 7.97 -10.26
CA ILE A 188 7.19 6.87 -10.26
C ILE A 188 7.81 6.80 -11.66
N GLY A 189 9.14 6.78 -11.74
CA GLY A 189 9.87 6.67 -13.00
C GLY A 189 10.00 5.23 -13.50
N ALA A 190 10.42 5.09 -14.74
CA ALA A 190 10.63 3.79 -15.35
C ALA A 190 11.69 2.95 -14.62
N GLY A 191 11.49 1.65 -14.58
CA GLY A 191 12.40 0.68 -13.98
C GLY A 191 12.30 0.55 -12.46
N VAL A 192 11.32 1.19 -11.82
CA VAL A 192 11.11 1.15 -10.36
C VAL A 192 10.00 0.17 -10.01
N VAL A 193 10.24 -0.64 -8.98
CA VAL A 193 9.19 -1.47 -8.33
C VAL A 193 9.06 -1.01 -6.89
N ILE A 194 7.83 -0.69 -6.48
CA ILE A 194 7.54 -0.23 -5.11
C ILE A 194 6.47 -1.08 -4.45
N LEU A 195 6.48 -1.10 -3.11
CA LEU A 195 5.27 -1.33 -2.34
C LEU A 195 4.73 0.04 -1.90
N GLU A 196 3.47 0.28 -2.24
CA GLU A 196 2.71 1.47 -1.88
C GLU A 196 1.72 1.13 -0.76
N THR A 197 1.75 1.92 0.31
CA THR A 197 0.72 1.95 1.33
C THR A 197 0.01 3.30 1.24
N GLN A 198 -1.31 3.27 1.11
CA GLN A 198 -2.12 4.47 0.90
C GLN A 198 -3.48 4.39 1.61
N GLN A 199 -4.14 5.54 1.77
CA GLN A 199 -5.57 5.57 2.08
C GLN A 199 -6.36 4.88 0.96
N SER A 200 -7.55 4.33 1.30
CA SER A 200 -8.40 3.59 0.36
C SER A 200 -9.11 4.53 -0.62
N SER A 201 -8.37 4.98 -1.62
CA SER A 201 -8.83 5.86 -2.71
C SER A 201 -8.12 5.51 -4.01
N ASP A 202 -8.79 5.71 -5.16
CA ASP A 202 -8.20 5.56 -6.50
C ASP A 202 -8.18 6.91 -7.27
N THR A 203 -8.54 7.99 -6.57
CA THR A 203 -8.57 9.35 -7.13
C THR A 203 -7.18 9.84 -7.50
N THR A 204 -7.02 10.29 -8.75
CA THR A 204 -5.75 10.79 -9.29
C THR A 204 -5.98 12.02 -10.15
N TYR A 205 -5.36 13.15 -9.79
CA TYR A 205 -5.34 14.35 -10.62
C TYR A 205 -4.05 14.41 -11.44
N ARG A 206 -4.19 14.09 -12.72
CA ARG A 206 -3.07 13.96 -13.66
C ARG A 206 -2.68 15.34 -14.20
N VAL A 207 -1.38 15.68 -14.06
CA VAL A 207 -0.80 16.96 -14.49
C VAL A 207 -0.10 16.84 -15.84
N TYR A 208 0.66 15.73 -16.03
CA TYR A 208 1.40 15.47 -17.24
C TYR A 208 1.52 13.97 -17.50
N ASP A 209 1.31 13.54 -18.73
CA ASP A 209 1.32 12.14 -19.13
C ASP A 209 2.27 11.83 -20.29
N TYR A 210 3.29 12.65 -20.49
CA TYR A 210 4.33 12.45 -21.54
C TYR A 210 3.73 12.35 -22.95
N ASP A 211 2.59 12.96 -23.21
CA ASP A 211 1.83 12.88 -24.45
C ASP A 211 1.48 11.45 -24.90
N ARG A 212 1.45 10.51 -23.96
CA ARG A 212 1.11 9.10 -24.24
C ARG A 212 -0.31 8.97 -24.75
N ARG A 213 -0.48 7.96 -25.59
CA ARG A 213 -1.77 7.62 -26.17
C ARG A 213 -2.05 6.13 -25.92
N ASP A 214 -3.32 5.83 -25.73
CA ASP A 214 -3.79 4.46 -25.67
C ASP A 214 -3.69 3.75 -27.04
N THR A 215 -4.09 2.49 -27.12
CA THR A 215 -4.09 1.68 -28.34
C THR A 215 -5.03 2.22 -29.44
N GLN A 216 -5.94 3.13 -29.06
CA GLN A 216 -6.88 3.78 -29.99
C GLN A 216 -6.38 5.18 -30.41
N GLY A 217 -5.24 5.63 -29.89
CA GLY A 217 -4.63 6.92 -30.20
C GLY A 217 -5.14 8.08 -29.32
N ASN A 218 -5.92 7.82 -28.27
CA ASN A 218 -6.44 8.85 -27.39
C ASN A 218 -5.46 9.14 -26.23
N PRO A 219 -5.21 10.42 -25.88
CA PRO A 219 -4.51 10.76 -24.65
C PRO A 219 -5.40 10.47 -23.44
N ARG A 220 -4.79 10.24 -22.26
CA ARG A 220 -5.53 10.24 -21.00
C ARG A 220 -5.89 11.68 -20.59
N ASP A 221 -7.01 11.84 -19.91
CA ASP A 221 -7.44 13.15 -19.41
C ASP A 221 -6.46 13.73 -18.41
N LEU A 222 -6.23 15.04 -18.52
CA LEU A 222 -5.50 15.84 -17.53
C LEU A 222 -6.48 16.60 -16.63
N HIS A 223 -6.15 16.74 -15.36
CA HIS A 223 -6.99 17.33 -14.33
C HIS A 223 -6.34 18.60 -13.76
N LEU A 224 -5.89 19.50 -14.65
CA LEU A 224 -5.02 20.63 -14.30
C LEU A 224 -5.62 21.56 -13.25
N LYS A 225 -6.95 21.80 -13.30
CA LYS A 225 -7.63 22.64 -12.34
C LYS A 225 -7.62 22.00 -10.94
N GLN A 226 -8.07 20.75 -10.83
CA GLN A 226 -8.12 20.02 -9.59
C GLN A 226 -6.70 19.86 -9.01
N ALA A 227 -5.74 19.53 -9.86
CA ALA A 227 -4.34 19.44 -9.46
C ALA A 227 -3.82 20.75 -8.87
N ALA A 228 -4.11 21.90 -9.52
CA ALA A 228 -3.72 23.20 -9.00
C ALA A 228 -4.48 23.58 -7.71
N ASP A 229 -5.69 23.07 -7.51
CA ASP A 229 -6.49 23.34 -6.31
C ASP A 229 -5.93 22.62 -5.07
N VAL A 230 -5.38 21.40 -5.24
CA VAL A 230 -4.95 20.55 -4.11
C VAL A 230 -3.44 20.56 -3.86
N THR A 231 -2.62 21.05 -4.80
CA THR A 231 -1.16 21.10 -4.65
C THR A 231 -0.72 22.12 -3.60
N PHE A 232 0.28 21.79 -2.79
CA PHE A 232 0.90 22.72 -1.86
C PHE A 232 1.76 23.79 -2.56
N TYR A 233 1.71 25.04 -2.10
CA TYR A 233 2.52 26.14 -2.61
C TYR A 233 3.09 26.99 -1.46
N PRO A 234 4.43 27.02 -1.27
CA PRO A 234 5.45 26.18 -1.92
C PRO A 234 5.33 24.69 -1.50
N ASP A 235 6.00 23.80 -2.24
CA ASP A 235 6.12 22.40 -1.84
C ASP A 235 6.90 22.32 -0.50
N PRO A 236 6.35 21.67 0.55
CA PRO A 236 6.99 21.62 1.85
C PRO A 236 8.18 20.66 1.87
N GLU A 237 9.20 20.97 2.69
CA GLU A 237 10.24 19.99 3.01
C GLU A 237 9.66 18.84 3.84
N ARG A 238 10.09 17.61 3.54
CA ARG A 238 9.63 16.38 4.21
C ARG A 238 10.80 15.71 4.90
N HIS A 239 10.62 15.37 6.18
CA HIS A 239 11.64 14.74 7.00
C HIS A 239 11.07 13.47 7.64
N LEU A 240 11.61 12.31 7.26
CA LEU A 240 11.27 11.05 7.89
C LEU A 240 11.91 10.93 9.28
N GLN A 241 11.13 10.48 10.24
CA GLN A 241 11.61 10.13 11.57
C GLN A 241 11.69 8.60 11.72
N VAL A 242 12.70 8.01 11.10
CA VAL A 242 12.88 6.55 11.09
C VAL A 242 13.33 6.07 12.46
N LYS A 243 12.59 5.09 13.02
CA LYS A 243 12.94 4.42 14.26
C LYS A 243 13.37 2.98 13.95
N THR A 244 14.56 2.59 14.38
CA THR A 244 15.09 1.24 14.15
C THR A 244 15.32 0.52 15.47
N GLN A 245 14.84 -0.71 15.55
CA GLN A 245 15.07 -1.62 16.67
C GLN A 245 15.76 -2.88 16.15
N GLN A 246 16.91 -3.22 16.76
CA GLN A 246 17.61 -4.48 16.50
C GLN A 246 17.07 -5.57 17.43
N VAL A 247 16.75 -6.75 16.87
CA VAL A 247 16.27 -7.92 17.63
C VAL A 247 17.07 -9.14 17.15
N GLY A 248 18.15 -9.46 17.87
CA GLY A 248 19.14 -10.44 17.38
C GLY A 248 19.77 -9.97 16.06
N ASP A 249 19.72 -10.82 15.03
CA ASP A 249 20.18 -10.46 13.69
C ASP A 249 19.06 -9.83 12.82
N SER A 250 17.83 -9.81 13.34
CA SER A 250 16.65 -9.21 12.68
C SER A 250 16.48 -7.74 13.05
N GLN A 251 15.76 -6.99 12.20
CA GLN A 251 15.48 -5.56 12.43
C GLN A 251 13.99 -5.24 12.26
N VAL A 252 13.51 -4.29 13.07
CA VAL A 252 12.20 -3.65 12.95
C VAL A 252 12.45 -2.16 12.67
N ILE A 253 11.98 -1.67 11.54
CA ILE A 253 12.25 -0.29 11.09
C ILE A 253 10.91 0.39 10.83
N GLN A 254 10.48 1.27 11.73
CA GLN A 254 9.32 2.13 11.54
C GLN A 254 9.74 3.33 10.70
N TYR A 255 9.21 3.42 9.48
CA TYR A 255 9.49 4.49 8.54
C TYR A 255 8.58 5.69 8.72
N LEU A 256 7.29 5.43 8.98
CA LEU A 256 6.26 6.45 9.01
C LEU A 256 5.23 6.15 10.10
N GLU A 257 4.78 7.20 10.75
CA GLU A 257 3.63 7.22 11.65
C GLU A 257 2.95 8.57 11.45
N ASN A 258 1.74 8.58 10.91
CA ASN A 258 0.95 9.79 10.66
C ASN A 258 -0.50 9.60 11.13
N GLU A 259 -1.37 10.54 10.85
CA GLU A 259 -2.79 10.51 11.24
C GLU A 259 -3.64 9.46 10.52
N PHE A 260 -3.12 8.80 9.47
CA PHE A 260 -3.83 7.81 8.68
C PHE A 260 -3.33 6.40 8.92
N PHE A 261 -2.00 6.23 9.03
CA PHE A 261 -1.39 4.90 9.17
C PHE A 261 0.05 4.95 9.68
N THR A 262 0.48 3.81 10.21
CA THR A 262 1.88 3.52 10.53
C THR A 262 2.42 2.50 9.54
N VAL A 263 3.70 2.67 9.10
CA VAL A 263 4.39 1.72 8.21
C VAL A 263 5.72 1.28 8.81
N THR A 264 5.90 -0.04 8.88
CA THR A 264 7.07 -0.67 9.48
C THR A 264 7.61 -1.77 8.56
N LYS A 265 8.93 -1.81 8.37
CA LYS A 265 9.62 -2.95 7.75
C LYS A 265 10.04 -3.96 8.81
N TRP A 266 9.75 -5.21 8.61
CA TRP A 266 10.27 -6.33 9.37
C TRP A 266 11.30 -7.07 8.52
N GLU A 267 12.56 -7.02 8.92
CA GLU A 267 13.66 -7.71 8.28
C GLU A 267 14.05 -8.90 9.15
N VAL A 268 13.70 -10.10 8.71
CA VAL A 268 13.83 -11.33 9.48
C VAL A 268 15.07 -12.10 9.01
N VAL A 269 15.96 -12.37 9.96
CA VAL A 269 17.10 -13.28 9.79
C VAL A 269 16.99 -14.33 10.88
N ASP A 270 16.82 -15.58 10.48
CA ASP A 270 16.55 -16.74 11.34
C ASP A 270 15.18 -16.65 12.05
N SER A 271 15.00 -15.75 13.00
CA SER A 271 13.72 -15.58 13.69
C SER A 271 13.52 -14.17 14.22
N LEU A 272 12.22 -13.75 14.33
CA LEU A 272 11.80 -12.49 14.91
C LEU A 272 10.47 -12.68 15.65
N THR A 273 10.45 -12.39 16.94
CA THR A 273 9.20 -12.32 17.73
C THR A 273 8.79 -10.87 17.88
N LEU A 274 7.52 -10.59 17.61
CA LEU A 274 6.93 -9.26 17.64
C LEU A 274 5.71 -9.24 18.54
N SER A 275 5.64 -8.23 19.42
CA SER A 275 4.42 -7.86 20.13
C SER A 275 3.66 -6.83 19.31
N LEU A 276 2.34 -7.00 19.18
CA LEU A 276 1.44 -6.13 18.44
C LEU A 276 0.41 -5.53 19.42
N ASP A 277 0.21 -4.24 19.36
CA ASP A 277 -0.68 -3.48 20.25
C ASP A 277 -1.79 -2.71 19.51
N ASN A 278 -1.84 -2.85 18.20
CA ASN A 278 -2.84 -2.25 17.32
C ASN A 278 -4.05 -3.18 17.09
N ALA A 279 -5.17 -2.63 16.64
CA ALA A 279 -6.40 -3.39 16.43
C ALA A 279 -6.25 -4.50 15.39
N TYR A 280 -5.50 -4.27 14.32
CA TYR A 280 -5.12 -5.26 13.30
C TYR A 280 -3.90 -4.79 12.52
N THR A 281 -3.18 -5.72 11.92
CA THR A 281 -1.97 -5.41 11.14
C THR A 281 -2.07 -6.02 9.75
N LEU A 282 -1.76 -5.23 8.74
CA LEU A 282 -1.59 -5.66 7.36
C LEU A 282 -0.11 -5.99 7.12
N ALA A 283 0.19 -7.04 6.36
CA ALA A 283 1.58 -7.37 6.02
C ALA A 283 1.68 -7.97 4.63
N THR A 284 2.75 -7.60 3.90
CA THR A 284 3.08 -8.14 2.59
C THR A 284 4.56 -8.51 2.54
N VAL A 285 4.87 -9.73 2.13
CA VAL A 285 6.24 -10.23 1.93
C VAL A 285 6.79 -9.63 0.65
N ILE A 286 7.89 -8.88 0.74
CA ILE A 286 8.54 -8.21 -0.40
C ILE A 286 9.87 -8.85 -0.81
N ALA A 287 10.42 -9.72 0.03
CA ALA A 287 11.63 -10.49 -0.29
C ALA A 287 11.71 -11.76 0.56
N GLY A 288 12.32 -12.81 0.00
CA GLY A 288 12.58 -14.05 0.71
C GLY A 288 11.34 -14.93 0.96
N GLN A 289 11.47 -15.84 1.92
CA GLN A 289 10.42 -16.76 2.33
C GLN A 289 10.64 -17.25 3.76
N GLY A 290 9.58 -17.75 4.40
CA GLY A 290 9.65 -18.23 5.78
C GLY A 290 8.31 -18.72 6.30
N ARG A 291 8.10 -18.57 7.60
CA ARG A 291 6.86 -18.96 8.28
C ARG A 291 6.43 -17.92 9.28
N LEU A 292 5.13 -17.72 9.36
CA LEU A 292 4.45 -17.04 10.46
C LEU A 292 3.97 -18.11 11.45
N TRP A 293 4.33 -17.94 12.72
CA TRP A 293 3.81 -18.73 13.83
C TRP A 293 2.81 -17.88 14.62
N LEU A 294 1.61 -18.40 14.80
CA LEU A 294 0.57 -17.82 15.63
C LEU A 294 -0.11 -18.94 16.43
N ASP A 295 -0.18 -18.80 17.76
CA ASP A 295 -0.76 -19.78 18.68
C ASP A 295 -0.25 -21.24 18.46
N GLY A 296 1.04 -21.38 18.11
CA GLY A 296 1.68 -22.68 17.85
C GLY A 296 1.39 -23.30 16.48
N VAL A 297 0.64 -22.61 15.61
CA VAL A 297 0.38 -23.00 14.23
C VAL A 297 1.31 -22.24 13.30
N ALA A 298 1.90 -22.98 12.33
CA ALA A 298 2.79 -22.40 11.32
C ALA A 298 2.04 -22.17 10.00
N TYR A 299 2.25 -21.00 9.40
CA TYR A 299 1.72 -20.61 8.09
C TYR A 299 2.89 -20.27 7.18
N ASP A 300 2.96 -20.90 6.02
CA ASP A 300 4.03 -20.63 5.07
C ASP A 300 3.88 -19.23 4.46
N LEU A 301 4.99 -18.49 4.42
CA LEU A 301 5.11 -17.18 3.82
C LEU A 301 6.04 -17.25 2.62
N ASN A 302 5.52 -16.91 1.46
CA ASN A 302 6.26 -16.78 0.21
C ASN A 302 6.27 -15.33 -0.25
N LEU A 303 7.11 -15.03 -1.23
CA LEU A 303 7.13 -13.72 -1.86
C LEU A 303 5.71 -13.34 -2.34
N ALA A 304 5.33 -12.10 -2.16
CA ALA A 304 4.00 -11.53 -2.37
C ALA A 304 2.86 -12.09 -1.48
N SER A 305 3.14 -13.00 -0.52
CA SER A 305 2.13 -13.35 0.48
C SER A 305 1.65 -12.09 1.18
N SER A 306 0.33 -11.84 1.12
CA SER A 306 -0.32 -10.69 1.73
C SER A 306 -1.39 -11.16 2.68
N PHE A 307 -1.37 -10.66 3.92
CA PHE A 307 -2.25 -11.14 4.96
C PHE A 307 -2.58 -10.04 5.98
N ILE A 308 -3.65 -10.28 6.73
CA ILE A 308 -4.08 -9.47 7.87
C ILE A 308 -3.94 -10.31 9.13
N LEU A 309 -3.28 -9.75 10.14
CA LEU A 309 -3.31 -10.23 11.51
C LEU A 309 -4.50 -9.55 12.19
N PRO A 310 -5.60 -10.28 12.49
CA PRO A 310 -6.81 -9.66 12.98
C PRO A 310 -6.71 -9.22 14.43
N ASN A 311 -7.71 -8.51 14.89
CA ASN A 311 -7.85 -8.08 16.27
C ASN A 311 -7.71 -9.25 17.26
N GLY A 312 -6.99 -9.02 18.35
CA GLY A 312 -6.71 -10.03 19.36
C GLY A 312 -5.38 -10.76 19.18
N VAL A 313 -4.69 -10.59 18.03
CA VAL A 313 -3.31 -11.07 17.87
C VAL A 313 -2.37 -10.11 18.57
N SER A 314 -1.80 -10.52 19.70
CA SER A 314 -0.88 -9.70 20.50
C SER A 314 0.60 -10.06 20.33
N GLU A 315 0.90 -11.25 19.81
CA GLU A 315 2.26 -11.72 19.56
C GLU A 315 2.29 -12.64 18.35
N ILE A 316 3.33 -12.50 17.54
CA ILE A 316 3.66 -13.40 16.44
C ILE A 316 5.15 -13.75 16.47
N ARG A 317 5.50 -14.88 15.84
CA ARG A 317 6.89 -15.23 15.53
C ARG A 317 7.04 -15.50 14.05
N LEU A 318 8.02 -14.83 13.46
CA LEU A 318 8.44 -15.07 12.07
C LEU A 318 9.72 -15.90 12.07
N GLU A 319 9.84 -16.86 11.16
CA GLU A 319 11.02 -17.69 10.98
C GLU A 319 11.42 -17.73 9.50
N GLY A 320 12.72 -17.70 9.24
CA GLY A 320 13.31 -17.80 7.91
C GLY A 320 14.16 -16.59 7.55
N THR A 321 14.35 -16.35 6.26
CA THR A 321 15.02 -15.16 5.75
C THR A 321 14.04 -14.45 4.82
N LEU A 322 13.41 -13.40 5.33
CA LEU A 322 12.36 -12.68 4.61
C LEU A 322 12.24 -11.23 5.07
N THR A 323 11.74 -10.41 4.17
CA THR A 323 11.42 -9.00 4.46
C THR A 323 9.94 -8.76 4.20
N LEU A 324 9.27 -8.11 5.15
CA LEU A 324 7.88 -7.70 5.03
C LEU A 324 7.77 -6.18 5.21
N ILE A 325 6.80 -5.60 4.52
CA ILE A 325 6.27 -4.29 4.91
C ILE A 325 4.94 -4.54 5.59
N SER A 326 4.83 -4.02 6.81
CA SER A 326 3.62 -4.04 7.60
C SER A 326 3.06 -2.64 7.75
N SER A 327 1.74 -2.55 7.91
CA SER A 327 1.05 -1.30 8.19
C SER A 327 -0.19 -1.56 9.04
N HIS A 328 -0.64 -0.53 9.75
CA HIS A 328 -1.94 -0.52 10.42
C HIS A 328 -2.52 0.89 10.37
N PRO A 329 -3.84 1.07 10.40
CA PRO A 329 -4.45 2.38 10.57
C PRO A 329 -4.02 3.04 11.88
N ALA A 330 -4.08 4.38 11.92
CA ALA A 330 -3.76 5.17 13.10
C ALA A 330 -4.81 5.02 14.22
#